data_c3706214f740983f27dd1b05b1e1ff8f
#
_entry.id   c3706214f740983f27dd1b05b1e1ff8f
#
_cell.length_a   1.000
_cell.length_b   1.000
_cell.length_c   1.000
_cell.angle_alpha   90.00
_cell.angle_beta   90.00
_cell.angle_gamma   90.00
#
_symmetry.space_group_name_H-M   'P 1'
#
loop_
_entity.id
_entity.type
_entity.pdbx_description
1 polymer ?
#
loop_
_entity_poly.entity_id
_entity_poly.type
_entity_poly.pdbx_seq_one_letter_code
_entity_poly.pdbx_strand_id
1 'polypeptide(L)'
;MAKNPNEARVPQSNLVGVVIIAAVLGFISITSLPYIIPGKKVVSYEASLFTFIQTAIENLSILPTTSLLILSGGFVGYLKPENWRLLGFSTIVLFPIASIFEMFLNPTTHNLWPLEFLVYGVLSIPPLIGALLGSKIGVRI
;
A
#
# COMPACT_ATOMS: atom_id res chain seq x y z
N MET A 1 2.85 -27.32 -34.17
CA MET A 1 3.64 -27.10 -32.96
C MET A 1 2.84 -27.62 -31.76
N ALA A 2 3.22 -28.78 -31.22
CA ALA A 2 2.54 -29.35 -30.04
C ALA A 2 2.97 -28.61 -28.79
N LYS A 3 2.02 -28.06 -28.06
CA LYS A 3 2.21 -27.37 -26.79
C LYS A 3 2.72 -28.40 -25.77
N ASN A 4 3.89 -28.13 -25.18
CA ASN A 4 4.53 -29.02 -24.22
C ASN A 4 3.63 -29.21 -22.99
N PRO A 5 3.12 -30.41 -22.65
CA PRO A 5 2.19 -30.64 -21.55
C PRO A 5 2.81 -30.45 -20.16
N ASN A 6 4.12 -30.24 -20.09
CA ASN A 6 4.89 -30.06 -18.84
C ASN A 6 5.22 -28.59 -18.47
N GLU A 7 4.57 -27.63 -19.09
CA GLU A 7 4.58 -26.28 -18.49
C GLU A 7 3.84 -26.35 -17.16
N ALA A 8 4.60 -26.62 -16.10
CA ALA A 8 4.12 -26.62 -14.74
C ALA A 8 3.39 -25.28 -14.48
N ARG A 9 2.07 -25.33 -14.38
CA ARG A 9 1.26 -24.17 -13.97
C ARG A 9 1.77 -23.76 -12.59
N VAL A 10 2.54 -22.70 -12.53
CA VAL A 10 2.87 -22.06 -11.25
C VAL A 10 1.53 -21.78 -10.56
N PRO A 11 1.30 -22.30 -9.35
CA PRO A 11 -0.01 -22.20 -8.71
C PRO A 11 -0.40 -20.75 -8.55
N GLN A 12 -1.49 -20.33 -9.21
CA GLN A 12 -2.05 -18.97 -9.11
C GLN A 12 -2.47 -18.61 -7.66
N SER A 13 -2.59 -19.59 -6.78
CA SER A 13 -2.97 -19.44 -5.38
C SER A 13 -2.08 -18.48 -4.59
N ASN A 14 -0.82 -18.29 -5.00
CA ASN A 14 0.09 -17.40 -4.27
C ASN A 14 -0.08 -15.91 -4.58
N LEU A 15 -0.79 -15.50 -5.64
CA LEU A 15 -0.94 -14.07 -5.98
C LEU A 15 -1.82 -13.34 -4.97
N VAL A 16 -2.95 -13.92 -4.59
CA VAL A 16 -3.86 -13.32 -3.60
C VAL A 16 -3.15 -13.12 -2.25
N GLY A 17 -2.38 -14.11 -1.81
CA GLY A 17 -1.59 -13.99 -0.59
C GLY A 17 -0.58 -12.84 -0.65
N VAL A 18 0.12 -12.68 -1.77
CA VAL A 18 1.09 -11.59 -1.95
C VAL A 18 0.40 -10.23 -2.04
N VAL A 19 -0.79 -10.13 -2.65
CA VAL A 19 -1.60 -8.90 -2.66
C VAL A 19 -2.01 -8.51 -1.23
N ILE A 20 -2.44 -9.46 -0.40
CA ILE A 20 -2.77 -9.18 1.00
C ILE A 20 -1.54 -8.71 1.78
N ILE A 21 -0.39 -9.39 1.60
CA ILE A 21 0.88 -8.98 2.22
C ILE A 21 1.24 -7.55 1.79
N ALA A 22 1.13 -7.22 0.50
CA ALA A 22 1.39 -5.88 -0.02
C ALA A 22 0.51 -4.83 0.68
N ALA A 23 -0.79 -5.08 0.76
CA ALA A 23 -1.76 -4.18 1.39
C ALA A 23 -1.44 -3.96 2.89
N VAL A 24 -1.13 -5.02 3.61
CA VAL A 24 -0.77 -4.96 5.04
C VAL A 24 0.56 -4.22 5.25
N LEU A 25 1.59 -4.53 4.47
CA LEU A 25 2.87 -3.86 4.57
C LEU A 25 2.77 -2.36 4.28
N GLY A 26 2.03 -1.98 3.25
CA GLY A 26 1.81 -0.58 2.93
C GLY A 26 1.02 0.14 4.02
N PHE A 27 -0.02 -0.49 4.55
CA PHE A 27 -0.78 0.04 5.68
C PHE A 27 0.11 0.28 6.91
N ILE A 28 0.89 -0.71 7.31
CA ILE A 28 1.82 -0.59 8.44
C ILE A 28 2.87 0.50 8.17
N SER A 29 3.41 0.58 6.95
CA SER A 29 4.42 1.57 6.57
C SER A 29 3.98 3.01 6.79
N ILE A 30 2.70 3.30 6.63
CA ILE A 30 2.15 4.64 6.84
C ILE A 30 1.68 4.82 8.27
N THR A 31 0.91 3.87 8.82
CA THR A 31 0.25 4.03 10.12
C THR A 31 1.17 3.86 11.32
N SER A 32 2.30 3.15 11.21
CA SER A 32 3.21 2.92 12.33
C SER A 32 4.11 4.12 12.65
N LEU A 33 4.41 4.96 11.67
CA LEU A 33 5.39 6.05 11.82
C LEU A 33 5.07 7.06 12.93
N PRO A 34 3.82 7.53 13.11
CA PRO A 34 3.48 8.45 14.20
C PRO A 34 3.74 7.89 15.60
N TYR A 35 3.72 6.56 15.73
CA TYR A 35 3.93 5.87 17.01
C TYR A 35 5.41 5.56 17.28
N ILE A 36 6.24 5.55 16.24
CA ILE A 36 7.66 5.23 16.35
C ILE A 36 8.51 6.50 16.46
N ILE A 37 8.11 7.56 15.76
CA ILE A 37 8.87 8.82 15.73
C ILE A 37 8.52 9.68 16.96
N PRO A 38 9.50 10.00 17.83
CA PRO A 38 9.26 10.85 19.00
C PRO A 38 8.71 12.22 18.62
N GLY A 39 7.81 12.76 19.46
CA GLY A 39 7.25 14.12 19.31
C GLY A 39 6.07 14.22 18.34
N LYS A 40 5.62 13.13 17.73
CA LYS A 40 4.38 13.11 16.95
C LYS A 40 3.17 13.02 17.88
N LYS A 41 2.14 13.83 17.60
CA LYS A 41 0.90 13.82 18.39
C LYS A 41 -0.05 12.78 17.81
N VAL A 42 -0.45 11.83 18.62
CA VAL A 42 -1.59 10.97 18.31
C VAL A 42 -2.84 11.84 18.41
N VAL A 43 -3.53 12.01 17.31
CA VAL A 43 -4.75 12.82 17.26
C VAL A 43 -5.91 11.98 17.79
N SER A 44 -6.54 12.44 18.86
CA SER A 44 -7.76 11.84 19.38
C SER A 44 -8.94 12.61 18.79
N TYR A 45 -9.51 12.10 17.71
CA TYR A 45 -10.77 12.63 17.15
C TYR A 45 -11.93 11.79 17.62
N GLU A 46 -12.83 12.40 18.38
CA GLU A 46 -14.06 11.75 18.85
C GLU A 46 -15.02 11.37 17.72
N ALA A 47 -14.82 11.91 16.51
CA ALA A 47 -15.70 11.73 15.36
C ALA A 47 -15.14 10.83 14.25
N SER A 48 -13.91 10.36 14.32
CA SER A 48 -13.30 9.54 13.26
C SER A 48 -13.39 8.05 13.58
N LEU A 49 -13.98 7.27 12.65
CA LEU A 49 -14.01 5.81 12.71
C LEU A 49 -12.60 5.19 12.61
N PHE A 50 -11.69 5.86 11.91
CA PHE A 50 -10.34 5.38 11.65
C PHE A 50 -9.28 6.34 12.19
N THR A 51 -9.26 6.53 13.50
CA THR A 51 -8.30 7.40 14.20
C THR A 51 -6.83 7.12 13.81
N PHE A 52 -6.49 5.85 13.54
CA PHE A 52 -5.16 5.46 13.08
C PHE A 52 -4.79 6.06 11.72
N ILE A 53 -5.72 6.02 10.77
CA ILE A 53 -5.49 6.54 9.42
C ILE A 53 -5.34 8.06 9.48
N GLN A 54 -6.23 8.72 10.21
CA GLN A 54 -6.18 10.18 10.36
C GLN A 54 -4.90 10.63 11.06
N THR A 55 -4.52 9.98 12.16
CA THR A 55 -3.25 10.25 12.84
C THR A 55 -2.06 10.08 11.89
N ALA A 56 -2.08 9.06 11.04
CA ALA A 56 -1.02 8.81 10.07
C ALA A 56 -0.93 9.91 9.00
N ILE A 57 -2.07 10.36 8.48
CA ILE A 57 -2.13 11.40 7.45
C ILE A 57 -1.67 12.75 8.01
N GLU A 58 -2.14 13.14 9.20
CA GLU A 58 -1.76 14.42 9.84
C GLU A 58 -0.28 14.46 10.26
N ASN A 59 0.29 13.32 10.58
CA ASN A 59 1.69 13.21 10.97
C ASN A 59 2.59 12.66 9.87
N LEU A 60 2.16 12.73 8.61
CA LEU A 60 2.90 12.17 7.48
C LEU A 60 4.30 12.77 7.38
N SER A 61 5.29 11.94 7.61
CA SER A 61 6.71 12.30 7.44
C SER A 61 7.16 11.83 6.08
N ILE A 62 7.30 12.76 5.12
CA ILE A 62 7.52 12.44 3.71
C ILE A 62 8.69 11.47 3.52
N LEU A 63 9.85 11.75 4.08
CA LEU A 63 11.06 10.94 3.86
C LEU A 63 10.94 9.52 4.44
N PRO A 64 10.61 9.30 5.73
CA PRO A 64 10.45 7.96 6.29
C PRO A 64 9.33 7.17 5.61
N THR A 65 8.16 7.80 5.36
CA THR A 65 7.02 7.15 4.70
C THR A 65 7.41 6.67 3.31
N THR A 66 8.02 7.55 2.50
CA THR A 66 8.46 7.21 1.14
C THR A 66 9.47 6.05 1.16
N SER A 67 10.43 6.09 2.08
CA SER A 67 11.44 5.02 2.21
C SER A 67 10.81 3.68 2.55
N LEU A 68 9.89 3.63 3.53
CA LEU A 68 9.19 2.40 3.90
C LEU A 68 8.29 1.88 2.78
N LEU A 69 7.62 2.76 2.04
CA LEU A 69 6.79 2.38 0.90
C LEU A 69 7.64 1.81 -0.25
N ILE A 70 8.82 2.39 -0.53
CA ILE A 70 9.75 1.84 -1.53
C ILE A 70 10.22 0.46 -1.10
N LEU A 71 10.59 0.27 0.17
CA LEU A 71 11.03 -1.03 0.70
C LEU A 71 9.90 -2.07 0.62
N SER A 72 8.70 -1.71 1.04
CA SER A 72 7.52 -2.59 0.98
C SER A 72 7.20 -3.00 -0.46
N GLY A 73 7.18 -2.03 -1.38
CA GLY A 73 7.01 -2.29 -2.81
C GLY A 73 8.12 -3.17 -3.36
N GLY A 74 9.39 -2.89 -3.00
CA GLY A 74 10.55 -3.66 -3.42
C GLY A 74 10.46 -5.12 -3.00
N PHE A 75 10.06 -5.35 -1.77
CA PHE A 75 9.87 -6.70 -1.25
C PHE A 75 8.80 -7.48 -2.02
N VAL A 76 7.61 -6.91 -2.22
CA VAL A 76 6.53 -7.61 -2.93
C VAL A 76 6.82 -7.77 -4.43
N GLY A 77 7.48 -6.80 -5.05
CA GLY A 77 7.94 -6.90 -6.43
C GLY A 77 9.01 -7.97 -6.63
N TYR A 78 9.87 -8.18 -5.65
CA TYR A 78 10.83 -9.28 -5.63
C TYR A 78 10.14 -10.65 -5.55
N LEU A 79 9.09 -10.78 -4.71
CA LEU A 79 8.36 -12.03 -4.54
C LEU A 79 7.58 -12.46 -5.80
N LYS A 80 7.04 -11.50 -6.56
CA LYS A 80 6.24 -11.75 -7.78
C LYS A 80 6.57 -10.72 -8.86
N PRO A 81 7.70 -10.90 -9.56
CA PRO A 81 8.20 -9.93 -10.54
C PRO A 81 7.23 -9.63 -11.68
N GLU A 82 6.50 -10.62 -12.13
CA GLU A 82 5.53 -10.51 -13.23
C GLU A 82 4.33 -9.59 -12.91
N ASN A 83 4.00 -9.44 -11.62
CA ASN A 83 2.84 -8.67 -11.17
C ASN A 83 3.21 -7.38 -10.42
N TRP A 84 4.42 -6.86 -10.61
CA TRP A 84 4.96 -5.72 -9.85
C TRP A 84 4.04 -4.49 -9.84
N ARG A 85 3.34 -4.19 -10.96
CA ARG A 85 2.41 -3.06 -11.04
C ARG A 85 1.23 -3.25 -10.08
N LEU A 86 0.58 -4.41 -10.16
CA LEU A 86 -0.54 -4.74 -9.29
C LEU A 86 -0.10 -4.68 -7.82
N LEU A 87 1.04 -5.27 -7.49
CA LEU A 87 1.54 -5.33 -6.12
C LEU A 87 1.96 -3.96 -5.58
N GLY A 88 2.57 -3.11 -6.41
CA GLY A 88 2.88 -1.74 -6.05
C GLY A 88 1.63 -0.93 -5.71
N PHE A 89 0.57 -1.03 -6.51
CA PHE A 89 -0.72 -0.39 -6.21
C PHE A 89 -1.40 -1.00 -4.96
N SER A 90 -1.29 -2.30 -4.78
CA SER A 90 -1.91 -2.99 -3.64
C SER A 90 -1.40 -2.51 -2.29
N THR A 91 -0.18 -1.97 -2.20
CA THR A 91 0.36 -1.43 -0.95
C THR A 91 -0.46 -0.26 -0.39
N ILE A 92 -1.14 0.50 -1.25
CA ILE A 92 -1.94 1.67 -0.83
C ILE A 92 -3.44 1.35 -0.78
N VAL A 93 -3.87 0.21 -1.29
CA VAL A 93 -5.29 -0.09 -1.54
C VAL A 93 -6.19 0.00 -0.30
N LEU A 94 -5.67 -0.26 0.89
CA LEU A 94 -6.47 -0.19 2.13
C LEU A 94 -6.92 1.23 2.47
N PHE A 95 -6.18 2.27 2.07
CA PHE A 95 -6.55 3.66 2.35
C PHE A 95 -7.78 4.11 1.55
N PRO A 96 -7.83 4.00 0.22
CA PRO A 96 -9.04 4.33 -0.53
C PRO A 96 -10.23 3.45 -0.14
N ILE A 97 -10.02 2.17 0.20
CA ILE A 97 -11.10 1.29 0.70
C ILE A 97 -11.65 1.83 2.01
N ALA A 98 -10.79 2.19 2.96
CA ALA A 98 -11.21 2.76 4.24
C ALA A 98 -11.95 4.08 4.06
N SER A 99 -11.46 4.99 3.20
CA SER A 99 -12.13 6.26 2.91
C SER A 99 -13.52 6.04 2.28
N ILE A 100 -13.65 5.12 1.32
CA ILE A 100 -14.94 4.77 0.74
C ILE A 100 -15.90 4.25 1.81
N PHE A 101 -15.41 3.36 2.68
CA PHE A 101 -16.23 2.82 3.77
C PHE A 101 -16.68 3.91 4.75
N GLU A 102 -15.80 4.84 5.10
CA GLU A 102 -16.12 5.98 5.96
C GLU A 102 -17.15 6.93 5.32
N MET A 103 -17.07 7.17 4.00
CA MET A 103 -18.06 7.97 3.26
C MET A 103 -19.47 7.39 3.35
N PHE A 104 -19.60 6.05 3.35
CA PHE A 104 -20.91 5.42 3.50
C PHE A 104 -21.49 5.56 4.91
N LEU A 105 -20.64 5.56 5.92
CA LEU A 105 -21.08 5.65 7.32
C LEU A 105 -21.26 7.11 7.79
N ASN A 106 -20.41 8.02 7.32
CA ASN A 106 -20.41 9.43 7.67
C ASN A 106 -20.24 10.32 6.43
N PRO A 107 -21.32 10.57 5.66
CA PRO A 107 -21.23 11.30 4.38
C PRO A 107 -20.69 12.72 4.51
N THR A 108 -20.72 13.32 5.70
CA THR A 108 -20.29 14.70 5.94
C THR A 108 -18.80 14.87 6.20
N THR A 109 -18.07 13.79 6.45
CA THR A 109 -16.65 13.84 6.83
C THR A 109 -15.69 13.95 5.64
N HIS A 110 -16.12 13.59 4.44
CA HIS A 110 -15.27 13.52 3.23
C HIS A 110 -15.68 14.49 2.13
N ASN A 111 -15.86 15.78 2.48
CA ASN A 111 -16.22 16.82 1.48
C ASN A 111 -15.15 17.01 0.40
N LEU A 112 -13.90 16.60 0.66
CA LEU A 112 -12.75 16.73 -0.24
C LEU A 112 -12.28 15.38 -0.80
N TRP A 113 -13.17 14.40 -0.92
CA TRP A 113 -12.83 13.06 -1.42
C TRP A 113 -12.01 13.04 -2.73
N PRO A 114 -12.23 13.93 -3.73
CA PRO A 114 -11.40 13.90 -4.93
C PRO A 114 -9.93 14.22 -4.63
N LEU A 115 -9.67 15.11 -3.68
CA LEU A 115 -8.32 15.46 -3.24
C LEU A 115 -7.65 14.32 -2.49
N GLU A 116 -8.39 13.61 -1.63
CA GLU A 116 -7.90 12.42 -0.92
C GLU A 116 -7.46 11.33 -1.89
N PHE A 117 -8.27 11.03 -2.90
CA PHE A 117 -7.93 10.03 -3.92
C PHE A 117 -6.72 10.45 -4.76
N LEU A 118 -6.55 11.75 -5.02
CA LEU A 118 -5.34 12.27 -5.66
C LEU A 118 -4.11 12.04 -4.78
N VAL A 119 -4.22 12.29 -3.47
CA VAL A 119 -3.13 12.02 -2.51
C VAL A 119 -2.77 10.53 -2.49
N TYR A 120 -3.74 9.62 -2.49
CA TYR A 120 -3.48 8.17 -2.57
C TYR A 120 -2.82 7.79 -3.89
N GLY A 121 -3.20 8.44 -5.00
CA GLY A 121 -2.53 8.30 -6.29
C GLY A 121 -1.05 8.67 -6.20
N VAL A 122 -0.72 9.81 -5.60
CA VAL A 122 0.66 10.24 -5.39
C VAL A 122 1.41 9.29 -4.44
N LEU A 123 0.78 8.86 -3.35
CA LEU A 123 1.37 7.90 -2.40
C LEU A 123 1.61 6.52 -3.00
N SER A 124 0.97 6.17 -4.13
CA SER A 124 1.23 4.91 -4.83
C SER A 124 2.53 4.92 -5.65
N ILE A 125 3.10 6.08 -5.95
CA ILE A 125 4.32 6.21 -6.76
C ILE A 125 5.54 5.55 -6.08
N PRO A 126 5.87 5.83 -4.81
CA PRO A 126 7.00 5.21 -4.14
C PRO A 126 6.96 3.67 -4.15
N PRO A 127 5.87 3.00 -3.75
CA PRO A 127 5.84 1.54 -3.77
C PRO A 127 5.83 0.96 -5.18
N LEU A 128 5.32 1.65 -6.19
CA LEU A 128 5.45 1.25 -7.59
C LEU A 128 6.91 1.26 -8.05
N ILE A 129 7.66 2.31 -7.70
CA ILE A 129 9.12 2.38 -7.99
C ILE A 129 9.82 1.23 -7.26
N GLY A 130 9.52 1.02 -5.99
CA GLY A 130 10.05 -0.10 -5.22
C GLY A 130 9.76 -1.45 -5.88
N ALA A 131 8.50 -1.70 -6.25
CA ALA A 131 8.08 -2.95 -6.87
C ALA A 131 8.75 -3.18 -8.23
N LEU A 132 8.95 -2.14 -9.03
CA LEU A 132 9.72 -2.20 -10.28
C LEU A 132 11.19 -2.58 -10.02
N LEU A 133 11.84 -1.97 -9.02
CA LEU A 133 13.22 -2.28 -8.66
C LEU A 133 13.34 -3.73 -8.13
N GLY A 134 12.44 -4.12 -7.22
CA GLY A 134 12.40 -5.48 -6.68
C GLY A 134 12.16 -6.54 -7.76
N SER A 135 11.28 -6.25 -8.73
CA SER A 135 11.01 -7.18 -9.84
C SER A 135 12.24 -7.43 -10.71
N LYS A 136 13.08 -6.40 -10.95
CA LYS A 136 14.32 -6.57 -11.72
C LYS A 136 15.36 -7.44 -11.00
N ILE A 137 15.33 -7.46 -9.67
CA ILE A 137 16.20 -8.32 -8.86
C ILE A 137 15.67 -9.75 -8.86
N GLY A 138 14.35 -9.93 -8.66
CA GLY A 138 13.71 -11.24 -8.61
C GLY A 138 13.76 -12.04 -9.92
N VAL A 139 13.82 -11.37 -11.07
CA VAL A 139 13.98 -12.04 -12.38
C VAL A 139 15.41 -12.60 -12.62
N ARG A 140 16.40 -12.10 -11.86
CA ARG A 140 17.82 -12.50 -12.07
C ARG A 140 18.22 -13.73 -11.27
N ILE A 141 17.35 -14.24 -10.42
CA ILE A 141 17.57 -15.43 -9.58
C ILE A 141 16.73 -16.59 -10.09
#